data_cd648bba7a6873cf02844058333af84c
#
_entry.id   cd648bba7a6873cf02844058333af84c
#
_cell.length_a   1.000
_cell.length_b   1.000
_cell.length_c   1.000
_cell.angle_alpha   90.00
_cell.angle_beta   90.00
_cell.angle_gamma   90.00
#
_symmetry.space_group_name_H-M   'P 1'
#
loop_
_entity.id
_entity.type
_entity.pdbx_description
1 polymer ?
#
loop_
_entity_poly.entity_id
_entity_poly.type
_entity_poly.pdbx_seq_one_letter_code
_entity_poly.pdbx_strand_id
1 'polypeptide(L)'
;CDLGVAVRLVAEVLDEMGLTENTIAATSIGCSVTIYDFINVDSIEAPHGRALAVATGVKRAKPEKCVFTYSGDGDFASIGLAESMHAALRGEKITAICINNTTYGMTGGQLGPTTLLGQVTTTSPTGRNVPYYGYPIKIAEHIAMCDGTAYSARVSLDSVPNIRKAKQAIRKAFEAQEKGLGFGFVEILSSCPTNWRMTPEKAHDRVKNEMMEVFKPGVYKDITENNN
;
A
#
# COMPACT_ATOMS: atom_id res chain seq x y z
N CYS A 1 -12.27 4.38 9.18
CA CYS A 1 -11.09 4.39 8.30
C CYS A 1 -11.47 3.89 6.91
N ASP A 2 -10.57 4.07 5.95
CA ASP A 2 -10.89 3.79 4.54
C ASP A 2 -10.49 2.37 4.09
N LEU A 3 -10.06 1.51 5.00
CA LEU A 3 -9.64 0.14 4.69
C LEU A 3 -10.72 -0.64 3.93
N GLY A 4 -11.99 -0.55 4.37
CA GLY A 4 -13.10 -1.22 3.69
C GLY A 4 -13.32 -0.71 2.26
N VAL A 5 -13.10 0.57 1.99
CA VAL A 5 -13.16 1.12 0.63
C VAL A 5 -12.01 0.57 -0.21
N ALA A 6 -10.78 0.54 0.33
CA ALA A 6 -9.63 0.01 -0.38
C ALA A 6 -9.78 -1.48 -0.73
N VAL A 7 -10.24 -2.30 0.23
CA VAL A 7 -10.52 -3.74 0.01
C VAL A 7 -11.55 -3.93 -1.09
N ARG A 8 -12.65 -3.15 -1.04
CA ARG A 8 -13.69 -3.20 -2.08
C ARG A 8 -13.11 -2.87 -3.46
N LEU A 9 -12.25 -1.85 -3.59
CA LEU A 9 -11.65 -1.49 -4.87
C LEU A 9 -10.75 -2.60 -5.42
N VAL A 10 -9.98 -3.28 -4.55
CA VAL A 10 -9.17 -4.44 -4.94
C VAL A 10 -10.07 -5.56 -5.44
N ALA A 11 -11.12 -5.91 -4.69
CA ALA A 11 -12.06 -6.97 -5.08
C ALA A 11 -12.76 -6.66 -6.41
N GLU A 12 -13.27 -5.42 -6.60
CA GLU A 12 -13.89 -4.98 -7.85
C GLU A 12 -12.93 -5.09 -9.04
N VAL A 13 -11.65 -4.72 -8.85
CA VAL A 13 -10.65 -4.80 -9.94
C VAL A 13 -10.34 -6.25 -10.29
N LEU A 14 -10.16 -7.13 -9.30
CA LEU A 14 -9.92 -8.55 -9.54
C LEU A 14 -11.10 -9.22 -10.27
N ASP A 15 -12.32 -8.89 -9.87
CA ASP A 15 -13.55 -9.40 -10.51
C ASP A 15 -13.67 -8.90 -11.96
N GLU A 16 -13.54 -7.60 -12.19
CA GLU A 16 -13.60 -6.99 -13.53
C GLU A 16 -12.49 -7.46 -14.48
N MET A 17 -11.34 -7.89 -13.95
CA MET A 17 -10.25 -8.48 -14.72
C MET A 17 -10.36 -9.99 -14.88
N GLY A 18 -11.35 -10.63 -14.25
CA GLY A 18 -11.53 -12.09 -14.27
C GLY A 18 -10.43 -12.85 -13.54
N LEU A 19 -9.80 -12.22 -12.53
CA LEU A 19 -8.65 -12.78 -11.81
C LEU A 19 -9.00 -13.45 -10.49
N THR A 20 -10.22 -13.29 -9.96
CA THR A 20 -10.60 -13.71 -8.60
C THR A 20 -10.23 -15.17 -8.32
N GLU A 21 -10.61 -16.11 -9.19
CA GLU A 21 -10.35 -17.56 -9.04
C GLU A 21 -8.86 -17.93 -9.22
N ASN A 22 -8.07 -17.03 -9.77
CA ASN A 22 -6.64 -17.26 -10.05
C ASN A 22 -5.71 -16.43 -9.16
N THR A 23 -6.24 -15.85 -8.08
CA THR A 23 -5.50 -14.91 -7.23
C THR A 23 -5.11 -15.53 -5.88
N ILE A 24 -3.89 -15.23 -5.43
CA ILE A 24 -3.40 -15.52 -4.08
C ILE A 24 -2.99 -14.21 -3.42
N ALA A 25 -3.57 -13.91 -2.27
CA ALA A 25 -3.21 -12.76 -1.43
C ALA A 25 -2.17 -13.17 -0.38
N ALA A 26 -1.03 -12.51 -0.33
CA ALA A 26 -0.14 -12.57 0.81
C ALA A 26 -0.43 -11.37 1.72
N THR A 27 -1.17 -11.60 2.78
CA THR A 27 -1.55 -10.58 3.76
C THR A 27 -0.47 -10.43 4.82
N SER A 28 -0.40 -9.30 5.49
CA SER A 28 0.57 -9.06 6.54
C SER A 28 -0.06 -8.47 7.79
N ILE A 29 0.70 -8.42 8.88
CA ILE A 29 0.20 -8.03 10.19
C ILE A 29 -0.10 -6.52 10.24
N GLY A 30 -1.12 -6.15 11.00
CA GLY A 30 -1.65 -4.81 11.16
C GLY A 30 -3.13 -4.75 10.75
N CYS A 31 -3.74 -3.57 10.73
CA CYS A 31 -5.15 -3.42 10.36
C CYS A 31 -5.50 -3.97 8.98
N SER A 32 -4.53 -4.12 8.10
CA SER A 32 -4.66 -4.68 6.75
C SER A 32 -4.85 -6.19 6.74
N VAL A 33 -4.47 -6.91 7.80
CA VAL A 33 -4.54 -8.39 7.84
C VAL A 33 -5.96 -8.92 7.64
N THR A 34 -6.95 -8.20 8.14
CA THR A 34 -8.36 -8.62 8.08
C THR A 34 -8.95 -8.68 6.67
N ILE A 35 -8.19 -8.29 5.62
CA ILE A 35 -8.67 -8.39 4.23
C ILE A 35 -9.12 -9.82 3.88
N TYR A 36 -8.51 -10.86 4.45
CA TYR A 36 -8.87 -12.25 4.17
C TYR A 36 -10.30 -12.61 4.62
N ASP A 37 -10.89 -11.86 5.56
CA ASP A 37 -12.28 -12.03 5.97
C ASP A 37 -13.29 -11.42 4.98
N PHE A 38 -12.83 -10.58 4.05
CA PHE A 38 -13.67 -9.74 3.19
C PHE A 38 -13.44 -9.91 1.69
N ILE A 39 -12.50 -10.77 1.28
CA ILE A 39 -12.21 -11.03 -0.11
C ILE A 39 -12.20 -12.55 -0.40
N ASN A 40 -12.83 -12.96 -1.49
CA ASN A 40 -12.96 -14.37 -1.85
C ASN A 40 -11.80 -14.81 -2.76
N VAL A 41 -10.58 -14.84 -2.23
CA VAL A 41 -9.39 -15.38 -2.89
C VAL A 41 -8.59 -16.24 -1.91
N ASP A 42 -7.72 -17.11 -2.42
CA ASP A 42 -6.79 -17.83 -1.55
C ASP A 42 -5.87 -16.83 -0.82
N SER A 43 -5.65 -17.05 0.47
CA SER A 43 -4.86 -16.14 1.30
C SER A 43 -3.82 -16.85 2.14
N ILE A 44 -2.65 -16.24 2.25
CA ILE A 44 -1.55 -16.66 3.15
C ILE A 44 -1.23 -15.50 4.07
N GLU A 45 -1.35 -15.70 5.37
CA GLU A 45 -0.91 -14.73 6.36
C GLU A 45 0.61 -14.83 6.56
N ALA A 46 1.31 -13.73 6.33
CA ALA A 46 2.76 -13.63 6.52
C ALA A 46 3.10 -12.96 7.85
N PRO A 47 4.23 -13.27 8.48
CA PRO A 47 4.75 -12.48 9.60
C PRO A 47 4.92 -11.01 9.21
N HIS A 48 4.84 -10.13 10.20
CA HIS A 48 4.96 -8.68 10.02
C HIS A 48 6.22 -8.29 9.22
N GLY A 49 6.05 -7.52 8.16
CA GLY A 49 7.10 -7.10 7.24
C GLY A 49 7.57 -8.18 6.24
N ARG A 50 6.91 -9.33 6.17
CA ARG A 50 7.37 -10.46 5.33
C ARG A 50 6.42 -10.82 4.19
N ALA A 51 5.33 -10.05 4.01
CA ALA A 51 4.35 -10.33 2.95
C ALA A 51 5.00 -10.43 1.57
N LEU A 52 5.90 -9.53 1.21
CA LEU A 52 6.57 -9.55 -0.10
C LEU A 52 7.57 -10.69 -0.25
N ALA A 53 8.22 -11.14 0.83
CA ALA A 53 9.05 -12.35 0.80
C ALA A 53 8.21 -13.60 0.55
N VAL A 54 7.07 -13.72 1.26
CA VAL A 54 6.11 -14.82 1.07
C VAL A 54 5.52 -14.76 -0.34
N ALA A 55 5.03 -13.61 -0.79
CA ALA A 55 4.50 -13.40 -2.13
C ALA A 55 5.52 -13.76 -3.23
N THR A 56 6.80 -13.41 -3.03
CA THR A 56 7.89 -13.81 -3.94
C THR A 56 7.99 -15.34 -4.04
N GLY A 57 7.97 -16.03 -2.91
CA GLY A 57 7.98 -17.50 -2.87
C GLY A 57 6.77 -18.11 -3.57
N VAL A 58 5.57 -17.60 -3.28
CA VAL A 58 4.32 -18.03 -3.91
C VAL A 58 4.36 -17.81 -5.43
N LYS A 59 4.75 -16.62 -5.88
CA LYS A 59 4.81 -16.30 -7.32
C LYS A 59 5.80 -17.17 -8.07
N ARG A 60 6.93 -17.50 -7.46
CA ARG A 60 7.94 -18.38 -8.05
C ARG A 60 7.49 -19.85 -8.10
N ALA A 61 6.76 -20.30 -7.08
CA ALA A 61 6.19 -21.67 -7.04
C ALA A 61 4.95 -21.82 -7.95
N LYS A 62 4.22 -20.72 -8.18
CA LYS A 62 2.98 -20.64 -8.96
C LYS A 62 3.03 -19.45 -9.91
N PRO A 63 3.88 -19.50 -10.95
CA PRO A 63 4.10 -18.34 -11.84
C PRO A 63 2.85 -17.91 -12.61
N GLU A 64 1.89 -18.82 -12.83
CA GLU A 64 0.62 -18.57 -13.50
C GLU A 64 -0.39 -17.81 -12.63
N LYS A 65 -0.22 -17.79 -11.30
CA LYS A 65 -1.16 -17.15 -10.39
C LYS A 65 -0.96 -15.63 -10.36
N CYS A 66 -2.04 -14.89 -10.25
CA CYS A 66 -2.02 -13.51 -9.83
C CYS A 66 -1.66 -13.46 -8.33
N VAL A 67 -0.62 -12.74 -7.96
CA VAL A 67 -0.19 -12.65 -6.56
C VAL A 67 -0.13 -11.20 -6.12
N PHE A 68 -0.78 -10.86 -5.01
CA PHE A 68 -0.70 -9.52 -4.48
C PHE A 68 -0.45 -9.50 -2.97
N THR A 69 0.08 -8.37 -2.48
CA THR A 69 0.18 -8.08 -1.04
C THR A 69 -0.71 -6.91 -0.67
N TYR A 70 -1.25 -6.96 0.56
CA TYR A 70 -2.04 -5.87 1.13
C TYR A 70 -1.52 -5.57 2.53
N SER A 71 -0.82 -4.46 2.70
CA SER A 71 -0.02 -4.14 3.88
C SER A 71 -0.25 -2.70 4.33
N GLY A 72 -0.01 -2.43 5.62
CA GLY A 72 0.11 -1.05 6.12
C GLY A 72 1.49 -0.45 5.84
N ASP A 73 1.59 0.87 5.98
CA ASP A 73 2.85 1.62 5.81
C ASP A 73 3.95 1.17 6.78
N GLY A 74 3.60 0.89 8.03
CA GLY A 74 4.55 0.37 9.02
C GLY A 74 5.07 -1.02 8.68
N ASP A 75 4.22 -1.86 8.10
CA ASP A 75 4.58 -3.18 7.63
C ASP A 75 5.50 -3.10 6.40
N PHE A 76 5.09 -2.33 5.40
CA PHE A 76 5.77 -2.22 4.10
C PHE A 76 7.08 -1.43 4.18
N ALA A 77 7.10 -0.30 4.90
CA ALA A 77 8.17 0.68 4.82
C ALA A 77 8.97 0.85 6.12
N SER A 78 8.73 0.02 7.14
CA SER A 78 9.55 -0.07 8.35
C SER A 78 10.10 -1.48 8.47
N ILE A 79 9.34 -2.41 9.04
CA ILE A 79 9.80 -3.79 9.29
C ILE A 79 10.12 -4.52 7.98
N GLY A 80 9.34 -4.29 6.92
CA GLY A 80 9.47 -4.93 5.61
C GLY A 80 10.18 -4.10 4.54
N LEU A 81 10.88 -3.02 4.91
CA LEU A 81 11.48 -2.13 3.90
C LEU A 81 12.49 -2.86 3.00
N ALA A 82 13.32 -3.72 3.57
CA ALA A 82 14.31 -4.49 2.80
C ALA A 82 13.61 -5.44 1.81
N GLU A 83 12.59 -6.16 2.24
CA GLU A 83 11.81 -7.07 1.42
C GLU A 83 11.09 -6.33 0.28
N SER A 84 10.55 -5.14 0.59
CA SER A 84 9.87 -4.29 -0.37
C SER A 84 10.81 -3.78 -1.46
N MET A 85 11.95 -3.25 -1.06
CA MET A 85 12.98 -2.78 -1.99
C MET A 85 13.54 -3.91 -2.84
N HIS A 86 13.84 -5.07 -2.24
CA HIS A 86 14.36 -6.21 -2.98
C HIS A 86 13.35 -6.82 -3.95
N ALA A 87 12.05 -6.86 -3.62
CA ALA A 87 11.01 -7.29 -4.55
C ALA A 87 10.92 -6.35 -5.75
N ALA A 88 10.94 -5.03 -5.52
CA ALA A 88 10.93 -4.01 -6.56
C ALA A 88 12.21 -4.06 -7.43
N LEU A 89 13.39 -4.19 -6.82
CA LEU A 89 14.67 -4.30 -7.55
C LEU A 89 14.73 -5.52 -8.46
N ARG A 90 14.21 -6.68 -7.99
CA ARG A 90 14.17 -7.90 -8.80
C ARG A 90 13.09 -7.88 -9.87
N GLY A 91 12.19 -6.89 -9.87
CA GLY A 91 11.05 -6.86 -10.79
C GLY A 91 10.11 -8.05 -10.60
N GLU A 92 9.87 -8.44 -9.35
CA GLU A 92 8.94 -9.53 -9.05
C GLU A 92 7.56 -9.20 -9.61
N LYS A 93 6.96 -10.13 -10.32
CA LYS A 93 5.66 -9.94 -10.96
C LYS A 93 4.54 -10.06 -9.92
N ILE A 94 4.48 -9.10 -9.03
CA ILE A 94 3.59 -9.04 -7.87
C ILE A 94 2.99 -7.64 -7.82
N THR A 95 1.72 -7.54 -7.42
CA THR A 95 1.08 -6.27 -7.11
C THR A 95 1.13 -6.01 -5.61
N ALA A 96 1.70 -4.89 -5.19
CA ALA A 96 1.76 -4.50 -3.79
C ALA A 96 0.85 -3.29 -3.51
N ILE A 97 -0.11 -3.47 -2.61
CA ILE A 97 -1.01 -2.41 -2.13
C ILE A 97 -0.59 -2.02 -0.72
N CYS A 98 -0.20 -0.77 -0.55
CA CYS A 98 0.25 -0.21 0.73
C CYS A 98 -0.75 0.83 1.23
N ILE A 99 -1.32 0.60 2.42
CA ILE A 99 -2.23 1.53 3.08
C ILE A 99 -1.41 2.42 4.02
N ASN A 100 -1.30 3.69 3.66
CA ASN A 100 -0.58 4.69 4.44
C ASN A 100 -1.56 5.50 5.28
N ASN A 101 -1.55 5.29 6.59
CA ASN A 101 -2.32 6.06 7.57
C ASN A 101 -1.42 6.81 8.58
N THR A 102 -0.15 6.93 8.29
CA THR A 102 0.86 7.67 9.08
C THR A 102 1.07 7.18 10.53
N THR A 103 0.66 5.94 10.84
CA THR A 103 0.81 5.40 12.21
C THR A 103 0.66 3.88 12.24
N TYR A 104 1.19 3.22 13.26
CA TYR A 104 0.83 1.83 13.56
C TYR A 104 -0.56 1.79 14.20
N GLY A 105 -1.58 1.56 13.36
CA GLY A 105 -2.98 1.70 13.76
C GLY A 105 -3.46 0.62 14.74
N MET A 106 -3.18 -0.65 14.44
CA MET A 106 -3.69 -1.80 15.21
C MET A 106 -3.19 -1.82 16.65
N THR A 107 -1.93 -1.44 16.88
CA THR A 107 -1.27 -1.54 18.19
C THR A 107 -1.43 -0.30 19.07
N GLY A 108 -2.15 0.72 18.62
CA GLY A 108 -2.50 1.87 19.45
C GLY A 108 -1.84 3.20 19.06
N GLY A 109 -1.45 3.37 17.80
CA GLY A 109 -1.07 4.67 17.26
C GLY A 109 0.36 5.10 17.53
N GLN A 110 1.32 4.17 17.44
CA GLN A 110 2.75 4.47 17.55
C GLN A 110 3.26 5.19 16.30
N LEU A 111 4.40 5.84 16.43
CA LEU A 111 5.11 6.48 15.33
C LEU A 111 5.47 5.43 14.26
N GLY A 112 5.01 5.65 13.04
CA GLY A 112 5.33 4.85 11.87
C GLY A 112 6.36 5.53 10.95
N PRO A 113 6.79 4.85 9.88
CA PRO A 113 7.80 5.39 8.97
C PRO A 113 7.30 6.63 8.21
N THR A 114 6.00 6.74 8.00
CA THR A 114 5.32 7.81 7.25
C THR A 114 4.71 8.89 8.16
N THR A 115 4.78 8.77 9.48
CA THR A 115 4.27 9.77 10.42
C THR A 115 4.76 11.16 10.05
N LEU A 116 3.85 12.14 9.94
CA LEU A 116 4.17 13.50 9.51
C LEU A 116 5.04 14.24 10.54
N LEU A 117 5.81 15.21 10.09
CA LEU A 117 6.54 16.11 11.01
C LEU A 117 5.53 16.85 11.90
N GLY A 118 5.82 16.93 13.19
CA GLY A 118 4.95 17.51 14.20
C GLY A 118 3.76 16.62 14.62
N GLN A 119 3.48 15.51 13.92
CA GLN A 119 2.40 14.60 14.30
C GLN A 119 2.71 13.93 15.63
N VAL A 120 1.81 14.13 16.60
CA VAL A 120 1.82 13.48 17.91
C VAL A 120 1.34 12.03 17.76
N THR A 121 2.06 11.10 18.37
CA THR A 121 1.72 9.67 18.44
C THR A 121 1.95 9.14 19.85
N THR A 122 1.54 7.91 20.14
CA THR A 122 1.75 7.31 21.46
C THR A 122 3.23 7.15 21.85
N THR A 123 4.12 7.05 20.86
CA THR A 123 5.57 6.95 21.07
C THR A 123 6.34 8.22 20.69
N SER A 124 5.65 9.27 20.22
CA SER A 124 6.21 10.61 20.00
C SER A 124 5.27 11.67 20.57
N PRO A 125 5.19 11.80 21.89
CA PRO A 125 4.20 12.68 22.55
C PRO A 125 4.43 14.18 22.31
N THR A 126 5.64 14.58 21.92
CA THR A 126 5.98 15.95 21.52
C THR A 126 5.93 16.17 20.01
N GLY A 127 5.42 15.18 19.26
CA GLY A 127 5.41 15.20 17.80
C GLY A 127 6.71 14.69 17.18
N ARG A 128 6.59 14.17 15.92
CA ARG A 128 7.76 13.75 15.15
C ARG A 128 8.66 14.94 14.85
N ASN A 129 9.94 14.86 15.19
CA ASN A 129 10.96 15.84 14.84
C ASN A 129 12.12 15.16 14.10
N VAL A 130 12.81 15.93 13.26
CA VAL A 130 13.88 15.39 12.39
C VAL A 130 15.11 14.93 13.19
N PRO A 131 15.61 15.67 14.19
CA PRO A 131 16.81 15.24 14.91
C PRO A 131 16.68 13.89 15.60
N TYR A 132 15.48 13.48 15.99
CA TYR A 132 15.25 12.27 16.78
C TYR A 132 14.65 11.12 15.94
N TYR A 133 13.73 11.44 15.01
CA TYR A 133 12.95 10.43 14.27
C TYR A 133 13.19 10.45 12.75
N GLY A 134 13.98 11.39 12.25
CA GLY A 134 14.19 11.57 10.81
C GLY A 134 12.93 12.03 10.05
N TYR A 135 13.05 12.12 8.75
CA TYR A 135 11.94 12.47 7.84
C TYR A 135 11.00 11.30 7.57
N PRO A 136 9.70 11.57 7.28
CA PRO A 136 8.80 10.54 6.78
C PRO A 136 9.28 10.00 5.42
N ILE A 137 9.21 8.67 5.26
CA ILE A 137 9.61 8.04 4.00
C ILE A 137 8.54 8.26 2.93
N LYS A 138 8.96 8.56 1.71
CA LYS A 138 8.12 8.69 0.52
C LYS A 138 8.15 7.40 -0.28
N ILE A 139 7.28 6.45 0.08
CA ILE A 139 7.36 5.05 -0.37
C ILE A 139 7.22 4.94 -1.88
N ALA A 140 6.21 5.58 -2.49
CA ALA A 140 5.94 5.45 -3.92
C ALA A 140 7.12 5.95 -4.78
N GLU A 141 7.78 7.02 -4.34
CA GLU A 141 8.97 7.55 -5.01
C GLU A 141 10.15 6.58 -4.92
N HIS A 142 10.41 6.01 -3.74
CA HIS A 142 11.52 5.06 -3.57
C HIS A 142 11.31 3.79 -4.41
N ILE A 143 10.10 3.26 -4.44
CA ILE A 143 9.75 2.11 -5.27
C ILE A 143 9.88 2.45 -6.76
N ALA A 144 9.46 3.64 -7.19
CA ALA A 144 9.57 4.09 -8.59
C ALA A 144 11.02 4.15 -9.09
N MET A 145 11.99 4.42 -8.21
CA MET A 145 13.42 4.46 -8.56
C MET A 145 14.02 3.08 -8.86
N CYS A 146 13.37 1.99 -8.46
CA CYS A 146 13.85 0.64 -8.75
C CYS A 146 13.60 0.29 -10.22
N ASP A 147 14.62 -0.20 -10.92
CA ASP A 147 14.51 -0.55 -12.35
C ASP A 147 13.46 -1.63 -12.62
N GLY A 148 13.32 -2.59 -11.71
CA GLY A 148 12.34 -3.68 -11.81
C GLY A 148 10.88 -3.26 -11.54
N THR A 149 10.63 -2.01 -11.12
CA THR A 149 9.26 -1.49 -10.96
C THR A 149 8.66 -1.14 -12.30
N ALA A 150 7.51 -1.71 -12.62
CA ALA A 150 6.74 -1.41 -13.83
C ALA A 150 5.70 -0.30 -13.62
N TYR A 151 5.12 -0.26 -12.42
CA TYR A 151 4.13 0.75 -12.06
C TYR A 151 4.30 1.17 -10.60
N SER A 152 4.28 2.46 -10.33
CA SER A 152 4.25 3.01 -8.98
C SER A 152 3.39 4.26 -8.93
N ALA A 153 2.38 4.26 -8.06
CA ALA A 153 1.48 5.39 -7.89
C ALA A 153 1.11 5.62 -6.42
N ARG A 154 0.76 6.86 -6.10
CA ARG A 154 0.13 7.25 -4.84
C ARG A 154 -1.23 7.83 -5.12
N VAL A 155 -2.24 7.37 -4.38
CA VAL A 155 -3.64 7.76 -4.50
C VAL A 155 -4.24 8.03 -3.12
N SER A 156 -5.45 8.60 -3.07
CA SER A 156 -6.18 8.84 -1.83
C SER A 156 -7.65 8.41 -1.97
N LEU A 157 -8.34 8.31 -0.84
CA LEU A 157 -9.76 7.91 -0.76
C LEU A 157 -10.65 9.02 -0.19
N ASP A 158 -10.15 10.25 -0.10
CA ASP A 158 -10.80 11.40 0.51
C ASP A 158 -12.02 11.93 -0.26
N SER A 159 -12.19 11.53 -1.51
CA SER A 159 -13.29 12.01 -2.37
C SER A 159 -13.64 11.00 -3.46
N VAL A 160 -14.89 11.11 -3.98
CA VAL A 160 -15.36 10.23 -5.07
C VAL A 160 -14.45 10.27 -6.31
N PRO A 161 -13.98 11.44 -6.80
CA PRO A 161 -13.02 11.45 -7.91
C PRO A 161 -11.71 10.74 -7.60
N ASN A 162 -11.19 10.87 -6.38
CA ASN A 162 -9.95 10.23 -5.97
C ASN A 162 -10.14 8.71 -5.76
N ILE A 163 -11.28 8.26 -5.28
CA ILE A 163 -11.64 6.83 -5.23
C ILE A 163 -11.62 6.21 -6.64
N ARG A 164 -12.15 6.91 -7.65
CA ARG A 164 -12.08 6.44 -9.05
C ARG A 164 -10.64 6.35 -9.56
N LYS A 165 -9.80 7.34 -9.24
CA LYS A 165 -8.36 7.31 -9.58
C LYS A 165 -7.65 6.16 -8.85
N ALA A 166 -8.00 5.91 -7.59
CA ALA A 166 -7.45 4.78 -6.83
C ALA A 166 -7.79 3.43 -7.50
N LYS A 167 -9.03 3.24 -7.93
CA LYS A 167 -9.44 2.04 -8.68
C LYS A 167 -8.63 1.86 -9.97
N GLN A 168 -8.43 2.96 -10.73
CA GLN A 168 -7.62 2.92 -11.96
C GLN A 168 -6.15 2.57 -11.66
N ALA A 169 -5.56 3.15 -10.60
CA ALA A 169 -4.17 2.85 -10.23
C ALA A 169 -4.01 1.39 -9.80
N ILE A 170 -4.95 0.85 -9.02
CA ILE A 170 -4.96 -0.57 -8.64
C ILE A 170 -5.03 -1.47 -9.89
N ARG A 171 -5.93 -1.15 -10.83
CA ARG A 171 -6.02 -1.88 -12.11
C ARG A 171 -4.70 -1.86 -12.88
N LYS A 172 -4.07 -0.71 -13.03
CA LYS A 172 -2.78 -0.55 -13.72
C LYS A 172 -1.68 -1.40 -13.08
N ALA A 173 -1.63 -1.46 -11.76
CA ALA A 173 -0.66 -2.30 -11.04
C ALA A 173 -0.87 -3.80 -11.33
N PHE A 174 -2.13 -4.27 -11.35
CA PHE A 174 -2.44 -5.65 -11.75
C PHE A 174 -2.15 -5.91 -13.24
N GLU A 175 -2.47 -4.96 -14.13
CA GLU A 175 -2.12 -5.08 -15.55
C GLU A 175 -0.60 -5.20 -15.77
N ALA A 176 0.22 -4.46 -15.00
CA ALA A 176 1.67 -4.58 -15.05
C ALA A 176 2.13 -6.00 -14.68
N GLN A 177 1.53 -6.59 -13.65
CA GLN A 177 1.80 -7.97 -13.24
C GLN A 177 1.38 -8.97 -14.32
N GLU A 178 0.15 -8.88 -14.81
CA GLU A 178 -0.41 -9.83 -15.80
C GLU A 178 0.34 -9.79 -17.14
N LYS A 179 0.78 -8.62 -17.56
CA LYS A 179 1.66 -8.43 -18.73
C LYS A 179 3.11 -8.88 -18.47
N GLY A 180 3.46 -9.27 -17.24
CA GLY A 180 4.81 -9.69 -16.88
C GLY A 180 5.87 -8.60 -16.92
N LEU A 181 5.48 -7.31 -16.81
CA LEU A 181 6.38 -6.17 -16.97
C LEU A 181 7.29 -5.92 -15.75
N GLY A 182 6.88 -6.38 -14.57
CA GLY A 182 7.63 -6.21 -13.32
C GLY A 182 6.75 -5.93 -12.12
N PHE A 183 7.31 -5.24 -11.12
CA PHE A 183 6.66 -4.96 -9.85
C PHE A 183 5.63 -3.83 -9.98
N GLY A 184 4.40 -4.09 -9.56
CA GLY A 184 3.31 -3.11 -9.49
C GLY A 184 3.11 -2.62 -8.06
N PHE A 185 3.04 -1.29 -7.86
CA PHE A 185 2.90 -0.69 -6.53
C PHE A 185 1.84 0.41 -6.50
N VAL A 186 0.96 0.36 -5.48
CA VAL A 186 0.01 1.44 -5.19
C VAL A 186 0.03 1.78 -3.71
N GLU A 187 0.42 3.02 -3.38
CA GLU A 187 0.27 3.60 -2.06
C GLU A 187 -1.07 4.32 -1.96
N ILE A 188 -1.90 3.93 -0.98
CA ILE A 188 -3.21 4.52 -0.73
C ILE A 188 -3.18 5.32 0.55
N LEU A 189 -3.31 6.63 0.47
CA LEU A 189 -3.46 7.49 1.64
C LEU A 189 -4.83 7.26 2.27
N SER A 190 -4.84 6.89 3.54
CA SER A 190 -6.02 6.47 4.28
C SER A 190 -6.12 7.18 5.61
N SER A 191 -7.34 7.43 6.07
CA SER A 191 -7.62 8.02 7.37
C SER A 191 -7.50 6.99 8.51
N CYS A 192 -7.07 7.45 9.69
CA CYS A 192 -7.13 6.68 10.94
C CYS A 192 -7.83 7.48 12.05
N PRO A 193 -9.18 7.63 11.99
CA PRO A 193 -9.91 8.46 12.95
C PRO A 193 -9.64 8.10 14.41
N THR A 194 -9.57 6.81 14.71
CA THR A 194 -9.36 6.29 16.08
C THR A 194 -8.04 6.77 16.68
N ASN A 195 -6.91 6.54 16.00
CA ASN A 195 -5.59 6.91 16.55
C ASN A 195 -5.28 8.40 16.39
N TRP A 196 -5.90 9.08 15.41
CA TRP A 196 -5.80 10.53 15.29
C TRP A 196 -6.77 11.26 16.24
N ARG A 197 -7.68 10.53 16.91
CA ARG A 197 -8.70 11.08 17.82
C ARG A 197 -9.56 12.14 17.16
N MET A 198 -10.02 11.84 15.94
CA MET A 198 -10.79 12.73 15.08
C MET A 198 -12.11 12.07 14.66
N THR A 199 -13.11 12.88 14.31
CA THR A 199 -14.27 12.37 13.58
C THR A 199 -13.85 11.91 12.18
N PRO A 200 -14.60 11.01 11.51
CA PRO A 200 -14.28 10.57 10.16
C PRO A 200 -14.12 11.74 9.16
N GLU A 201 -14.98 12.74 9.24
CA GLU A 201 -14.92 13.92 8.37
C GLU A 201 -13.62 14.70 8.56
N LYS A 202 -13.25 15.02 9.81
CA LYS A 202 -11.98 15.71 10.13
C LYS A 202 -10.77 14.88 9.73
N ALA A 203 -10.86 13.55 9.83
CA ALA A 203 -9.78 12.67 9.40
C ALA A 203 -9.61 12.67 7.87
N HIS A 204 -10.69 12.74 7.10
CA HIS A 204 -10.63 12.95 5.64
C HIS A 204 -10.07 14.34 5.28
N ASP A 205 -10.49 15.39 5.99
CA ASP A 205 -9.91 16.74 5.81
C ASP A 205 -8.41 16.73 6.06
N ARG A 206 -7.94 15.98 7.06
CA ARG A 206 -6.51 15.82 7.35
C ARG A 206 -5.77 15.08 6.23
N VAL A 207 -6.34 14.03 5.67
CA VAL A 207 -5.74 13.37 4.49
C VAL A 207 -5.55 14.40 3.37
N LYS A 208 -6.59 15.17 3.08
CA LYS A 208 -6.58 16.18 2.01
C LYS A 208 -5.60 17.32 2.25
N ASN A 209 -5.62 17.91 3.46
CA ASN A 209 -4.95 19.17 3.73
C ASN A 209 -3.54 19.02 4.33
N GLU A 210 -3.21 17.87 4.93
CA GLU A 210 -1.91 17.63 5.55
C GLU A 210 -1.15 16.50 4.85
N MET A 211 -1.75 15.30 4.72
CA MET A 211 -1.03 14.17 4.15
C MET A 211 -0.71 14.38 2.67
N MET A 212 -1.65 14.85 1.87
CA MET A 212 -1.45 15.08 0.43
C MET A 212 -0.47 16.22 0.14
N GLU A 213 -0.18 17.11 1.11
CA GLU A 213 0.89 18.10 0.98
C GLU A 213 2.29 17.47 1.06
N VAL A 214 2.46 16.46 1.91
CA VAL A 214 3.73 15.74 2.09
C VAL A 214 3.86 14.60 1.10
N PHE A 215 2.79 13.83 0.94
CA PHE A 215 2.67 12.67 0.07
C PHE A 215 1.81 13.04 -1.14
N LYS A 216 2.38 13.71 -2.13
CA LYS A 216 1.62 14.16 -3.31
C LYS A 216 1.03 12.96 -4.04
N PRO A 217 -0.29 12.91 -4.30
CA PRO A 217 -0.86 11.90 -5.19
C PRO A 217 -0.36 12.06 -6.62
N GLY A 218 -0.11 10.93 -7.30
CA GLY A 218 0.39 10.93 -8.67
C GLY A 218 0.91 9.56 -9.09
N VAL A 219 1.21 9.45 -10.38
CA VAL A 219 1.92 8.30 -10.95
C VAL A 219 3.41 8.67 -11.02
N TYR A 220 4.25 7.86 -10.40
CA TYR A 220 5.69 8.07 -10.30
C TYR A 220 6.48 7.24 -11.32
N LYS A 221 5.91 6.12 -11.75
CA LYS A 221 6.42 5.28 -12.84
C LYS A 221 5.27 4.54 -13.50
N ASP A 222 5.25 4.52 -14.82
CA ASP A 222 4.32 3.73 -15.63
C ASP A 222 4.97 3.33 -16.95
N ILE A 223 5.28 2.05 -17.10
CA ILE A 223 5.76 1.47 -18.36
C ILE A 223 4.70 0.60 -19.04
N THR A 224 3.47 0.56 -18.50
CA THR A 224 2.39 -0.30 -19.01
C THR A 224 1.87 0.13 -20.38
N GLU A 225 2.09 1.40 -20.75
CA GLU A 225 1.63 2.02 -22.01
C GLU A 225 2.68 1.99 -23.13
N ASN A 226 3.97 1.75 -22.79
CA ASN A 226 5.08 1.84 -23.75
C ASN A 226 5.40 0.53 -24.49
N ASN A 227 4.60 -0.52 -24.34
CA ASN A 227 4.80 -1.83 -24.97
C ASN A 227 3.78 -2.10 -26.10
N ASN A 228 3.72 -1.18 -27.08
CA ASN A 228 3.11 -1.43 -28.39
C ASN A 228 4.21 -1.56 -29.46
#